data_e8cd8c2cf809fc3fe72725a63e78a7a9
#
_entry.id   e8cd8c2cf809fc3fe72725a63e78a7a9
#
_cell.length_a   1.000
_cell.length_b   1.000
_cell.length_c   1.000
_cell.angle_alpha   90.00
_cell.angle_beta   90.00
_cell.angle_gamma   90.00
#
_symmetry.space_group_name_H-M   'P 1'
#
loop_
_entity.id
_entity.type
_entity.pdbx_description
1 polymer ?
#
loop_
_entity_poly.entity_id
_entity_poly.type
_entity_poly.pdbx_seq_one_letter_code
_entity_poly.pdbx_strand_id
1 'polypeptide(L)'
;VPVIAVVSPYFSYGQPGSESSPTNIVSAGRGEFIYDNFIPHGYALAQVAVFATELSTGCFDYRGDGEGLGIHSAVEWLGTQDWSNGNVAIYGKSYEGATAWEAAAQGSEHLKTIVPISGTTALGPLLYKNGSAEARSQVMHSNYGGSILDYDNDDLDNLCGDVLEGFLAGPTRYGLGELDPYMDNYYDERSHIDKALGLYNGSIYWVQGLQDWNVDPHQVFGGPPGINWYQAYIDEGYEVAGMIGQWEHNYPDQWSK
;
A
#
# COMPACT_ATOMS: atom_id res chain seq x y z
N VAL A 1 17.36 15.96 -7.00
CA VAL A 1 16.84 14.96 -7.96
C VAL A 1 15.41 14.58 -7.57
N PRO A 2 14.54 14.16 -8.49
CA PRO A 2 13.24 13.59 -8.15
C PRO A 2 13.41 12.22 -7.46
N VAL A 3 12.46 11.86 -6.61
CA VAL A 3 12.50 10.61 -5.83
C VAL A 3 11.36 9.70 -6.25
N ILE A 4 11.65 8.41 -6.41
CA ILE A 4 10.64 7.37 -6.51
C ILE A 4 10.76 6.51 -5.25
N ALA A 5 9.70 6.47 -4.46
CA ALA A 5 9.63 5.70 -3.23
C ALA A 5 8.83 4.40 -3.44
N VAL A 6 9.31 3.33 -2.85
CA VAL A 6 8.55 2.08 -2.62
C VAL A 6 8.34 1.99 -1.12
N VAL A 7 7.09 1.95 -0.68
CA VAL A 7 6.73 1.86 0.74
C VAL A 7 6.14 0.47 0.99
N SER A 8 6.74 -0.30 1.88
CA SER A 8 6.49 -1.74 1.93
C SER A 8 6.66 -2.32 3.34
N PRO A 9 5.83 -3.31 3.72
CA PRO A 9 6.08 -4.15 4.89
C PRO A 9 7.00 -5.36 4.58
N TYR A 10 7.49 -5.50 3.33
CA TYR A 10 8.11 -6.74 2.86
C TYR A 10 9.60 -6.65 2.58
N PHE A 11 10.27 -5.59 2.97
CA PHE A 11 11.73 -5.53 2.83
C PHE A 11 12.40 -6.51 3.80
N SER A 12 13.34 -7.30 3.34
CA SER A 12 14.04 -8.30 4.14
C SER A 12 15.44 -7.84 4.52
N TYR A 13 15.53 -6.73 5.22
CA TYR A 13 16.78 -6.30 5.81
C TYR A 13 16.99 -7.05 7.13
N GLY A 14 18.03 -7.82 7.25
CA GLY A 14 18.42 -8.35 8.54
C GLY A 14 17.87 -9.72 8.93
N GLN A 15 17.31 -10.50 8.00
CA GLN A 15 17.10 -11.91 8.28
C GLN A 15 18.45 -12.55 8.71
N PRO A 16 18.51 -13.29 9.84
CA PRO A 16 19.70 -14.00 10.23
C PRO A 16 20.15 -14.92 9.09
N GLY A 17 21.28 -14.60 8.44
CA GLY A 17 21.78 -15.33 7.28
C GLY A 17 21.59 -14.65 5.94
N SER A 18 20.80 -13.58 5.81
CA SER A 18 20.93 -12.68 4.68
C SER A 18 22.13 -11.78 4.97
N GLU A 19 23.26 -12.05 4.32
CA GLU A 19 24.31 -11.05 4.29
C GLU A 19 23.69 -9.81 3.62
N SER A 20 23.36 -8.80 4.42
CA SER A 20 23.07 -7.45 3.92
C SER A 20 24.36 -6.92 3.30
N SER A 21 24.67 -7.41 2.10
CA SER A 21 25.70 -6.81 1.31
C SER A 21 25.26 -5.37 1.04
N PRO A 22 26.12 -4.36 1.23
CA PRO A 22 25.84 -2.99 0.81
C PRO A 22 25.49 -2.87 -0.68
N THR A 23 25.72 -3.92 -1.45
CA THR A 23 25.32 -4.07 -2.84
C THR A 23 23.95 -4.69 -3.06
N ASN A 24 23.31 -5.21 -1.99
CA ASN A 24 21.95 -5.77 -2.01
C ASN A 24 20.93 -4.79 -1.40
N ILE A 25 21.15 -3.49 -1.59
CA ILE A 25 20.29 -2.41 -1.09
C ILE A 25 18.89 -2.48 -1.75
N VAL A 26 18.77 -3.12 -2.89
CA VAL A 26 17.50 -3.25 -3.59
C VAL A 26 16.94 -4.64 -3.32
N SER A 27 15.91 -4.71 -2.49
CA SER A 27 15.17 -5.94 -2.26
C SER A 27 14.69 -6.49 -3.60
N ALA A 28 15.14 -7.69 -3.95
CA ALA A 28 14.85 -8.31 -5.24
C ALA A 28 13.35 -8.25 -5.54
N GLY A 29 13.01 -7.68 -6.69
CA GLY A 29 11.66 -7.56 -7.20
C GLY A 29 10.85 -6.35 -6.73
N ARG A 30 11.31 -5.57 -5.73
CA ARG A 30 10.52 -4.44 -5.20
C ARG A 30 11.05 -3.05 -5.55
N GLY A 31 12.28 -2.94 -5.93
CA GLY A 31 12.88 -1.68 -6.35
C GLY A 31 13.78 -1.86 -7.56
N GLU A 32 14.05 -3.09 -7.97
CA GLU A 32 14.98 -3.43 -9.04
C GLU A 32 14.62 -2.75 -10.36
N PHE A 33 13.34 -2.78 -10.74
CA PHE A 33 12.86 -2.09 -11.95
C PHE A 33 13.16 -0.59 -11.90
N ILE A 34 12.93 0.06 -10.76
CA ILE A 34 13.20 1.49 -10.57
C ILE A 34 14.71 1.74 -10.57
N TYR A 35 15.46 0.89 -9.90
CA TYR A 35 16.92 0.99 -9.84
C TYR A 35 17.54 0.93 -11.22
N ASP A 36 17.17 -0.06 -12.03
CA ASP A 36 17.76 -0.28 -13.34
C ASP A 36 17.32 0.74 -14.39
N ASN A 37 16.07 1.24 -14.29
CA ASN A 37 15.47 2.04 -15.34
C ASN A 37 15.38 3.54 -15.03
N PHE A 38 15.41 3.96 -13.77
CA PHE A 38 15.23 5.37 -13.40
C PHE A 38 16.47 6.03 -12.79
N ILE A 39 17.25 5.31 -11.99
CA ILE A 39 18.47 5.86 -11.42
C ILE A 39 19.45 6.34 -12.49
N PRO A 40 19.68 5.60 -13.61
CA PRO A 40 20.54 6.10 -14.70
C PRO A 40 20.04 7.39 -15.36
N HIS A 41 18.77 7.72 -15.15
CA HIS A 41 18.13 8.94 -15.68
C HIS A 41 18.01 10.07 -14.64
N GLY A 42 18.71 9.96 -13.52
CA GLY A 42 18.82 11.04 -12.54
C GLY A 42 17.71 11.05 -11.48
N TYR A 43 17.03 9.94 -11.27
CA TYR A 43 16.11 9.75 -10.14
C TYR A 43 16.84 9.16 -8.93
N ALA A 44 16.29 9.37 -7.74
CA ALA A 44 16.65 8.63 -6.54
C ALA A 44 15.59 7.55 -6.26
N LEU A 45 16.04 6.39 -5.78
CA LEU A 45 15.15 5.36 -5.21
C LEU A 45 15.18 5.46 -3.69
N ALA A 46 14.01 5.53 -3.08
CA ALA A 46 13.81 5.37 -1.65
C ALA A 46 13.03 4.09 -1.36
N GLN A 47 13.52 3.31 -0.40
CA GLN A 47 12.81 2.16 0.15
C GLN A 47 12.43 2.49 1.59
N VAL A 48 11.13 2.53 1.87
CA VAL A 48 10.57 2.94 3.16
C VAL A 48 9.84 1.76 3.76
N ALA A 49 10.33 1.25 4.88
CA ALA A 49 9.66 0.23 5.66
C ALA A 49 8.51 0.85 6.47
N VAL A 50 7.33 0.24 6.44
CA VAL A 50 6.23 0.64 7.30
C VAL A 50 6.55 0.33 8.77
N PHE A 51 5.81 0.92 9.70
CA PHE A 51 6.05 0.73 11.13
C PHE A 51 6.10 -0.73 11.55
N ALA A 52 6.91 -1.04 12.52
CA ALA A 52 7.17 -2.39 13.07
C ALA A 52 7.69 -3.40 12.04
N THR A 53 8.21 -2.94 10.90
CA THR A 53 8.88 -3.82 9.93
C THR A 53 10.34 -3.43 9.78
N GLU A 54 11.20 -4.39 9.57
CA GLU A 54 12.65 -4.21 9.42
C GLU A 54 13.28 -3.46 10.61
N LEU A 55 13.86 -2.32 10.37
CA LEU A 55 14.42 -1.44 11.40
C LEU A 55 13.47 -0.30 11.78
N SER A 56 12.27 -0.28 11.24
CA SER A 56 11.27 0.74 11.56
C SER A 56 10.62 0.42 12.91
N THR A 57 10.62 1.39 13.80
CA THR A 57 10.00 1.26 15.13
C THR A 57 8.52 1.65 15.10
N GLY A 58 7.83 1.49 16.22
CA GLY A 58 6.40 1.74 16.34
C GLY A 58 5.58 0.46 16.26
N CYS A 59 4.29 0.57 16.03
CA CYS A 59 3.42 -0.58 15.85
C CYS A 59 2.86 -0.66 14.43
N PHE A 60 2.65 -1.85 13.94
CA PHE A 60 2.04 -2.12 12.64
C PHE A 60 0.53 -1.84 12.69
N ASP A 61 0.06 -0.91 11.88
CA ASP A 61 -1.31 -0.41 11.88
C ASP A 61 -2.18 -1.00 10.74
N TYR A 62 -1.60 -1.85 9.93
CA TYR A 62 -2.28 -2.50 8.82
C TYR A 62 -3.16 -1.53 8.02
N ARG A 63 -2.53 -0.53 7.41
CA ARG A 63 -3.19 0.48 6.57
C ARG A 63 -4.13 1.44 7.31
N GLY A 64 -4.00 1.57 8.63
CA GLY A 64 -4.74 2.57 9.40
C GLY A 64 -4.15 3.98 9.26
N ASP A 65 -4.76 4.91 9.96
CA ASP A 65 -4.36 6.33 9.91
C ASP A 65 -2.92 6.55 10.40
N GLY A 66 -2.44 5.74 11.34
CA GLY A 66 -1.06 5.81 11.83
C GLY A 66 -0.04 5.46 10.74
N GLU A 67 -0.29 4.43 9.97
CA GLU A 67 0.55 4.05 8.82
C GLU A 67 0.54 5.16 7.76
N GLY A 68 -0.64 5.69 7.42
CA GLY A 68 -0.78 6.78 6.47
C GLY A 68 0.01 8.03 6.88
N LEU A 69 -0.01 8.42 8.16
CA LEU A 69 0.78 9.52 8.70
C LEU A 69 2.28 9.24 8.66
N GLY A 70 2.70 8.01 8.89
CA GLY A 70 4.09 7.58 8.75
C GLY A 70 4.59 7.71 7.32
N ILE A 71 3.79 7.29 6.35
CA ILE A 71 4.09 7.41 4.93
C ILE A 71 4.16 8.88 4.51
N HIS A 72 3.20 9.69 4.96
CA HIS A 72 3.22 11.14 4.72
C HIS A 72 4.52 11.78 5.25
N SER A 73 4.93 11.44 6.47
CA SER A 73 6.16 11.95 7.06
C SER A 73 7.40 11.57 6.24
N ALA A 74 7.41 10.37 5.67
CA ALA A 74 8.49 9.93 4.77
C ALA A 74 8.49 10.74 3.46
N VAL A 75 7.32 11.02 2.88
CA VAL A 75 7.19 11.86 1.68
C VAL A 75 7.69 13.28 1.93
N GLU A 76 7.29 13.88 3.05
CA GLU A 76 7.75 15.22 3.47
C GLU A 76 9.28 15.25 3.67
N TRP A 77 9.82 14.24 4.35
CA TRP A 77 11.26 14.13 4.55
C TRP A 77 12.00 14.02 3.23
N LEU A 78 11.57 13.14 2.33
CA LEU A 78 12.18 12.96 1.00
C LEU A 78 12.08 14.22 0.14
N GLY A 79 10.97 14.94 0.21
CA GLY A 79 10.75 16.17 -0.56
C GLY A 79 11.62 17.35 -0.08
N THR A 80 12.01 17.37 1.19
CA THR A 80 12.73 18.50 1.81
C THR A 80 14.23 18.33 1.91
N GLN A 81 14.79 17.20 1.46
CA GLN A 81 16.23 16.99 1.50
C GLN A 81 16.98 17.91 0.51
N ASP A 82 18.19 18.36 0.86
CA ASP A 82 19.02 19.24 0.04
C ASP A 82 19.33 18.69 -1.36
N TRP A 83 19.36 17.36 -1.51
CA TRP A 83 19.58 16.69 -2.78
C TRP A 83 18.29 16.46 -3.58
N SER A 84 17.13 16.61 -2.95
CA SER A 84 15.82 16.46 -3.59
C SER A 84 15.43 17.74 -4.37
N ASN A 85 14.64 17.58 -5.41
CA ASN A 85 14.02 18.72 -6.10
C ASN A 85 12.59 19.00 -5.63
N GLY A 86 12.17 18.35 -4.55
CA GLY A 86 10.84 18.48 -3.98
C GLY A 86 9.77 17.59 -4.61
N ASN A 87 10.10 16.77 -5.58
CA ASN A 87 9.15 15.89 -6.28
C ASN A 87 9.35 14.45 -5.84
N VAL A 88 8.31 13.88 -5.25
CA VAL A 88 8.26 12.48 -4.81
C VAL A 88 7.16 11.75 -5.56
N ALA A 89 7.45 10.53 -6.00
CA ALA A 89 6.48 9.59 -6.52
C ALA A 89 6.45 8.34 -5.62
N ILE A 90 5.29 7.69 -5.51
CA ILE A 90 5.18 6.37 -4.88
C ILE A 90 4.77 5.35 -5.95
N TYR A 91 5.53 4.27 -6.00
CA TYR A 91 5.36 3.16 -6.94
C TYR A 91 5.28 1.85 -6.16
N GLY A 92 4.33 0.99 -6.49
CA GLY A 92 4.29 -0.33 -5.92
C GLY A 92 3.07 -1.15 -6.28
N LYS A 93 3.15 -2.45 -5.99
CA LYS A 93 2.11 -3.42 -6.27
C LYS A 93 1.47 -3.94 -4.99
N SER A 94 0.16 -4.25 -5.03
CA SER A 94 -0.54 -4.87 -3.90
C SER A 94 -0.56 -3.96 -2.66
N TYR A 95 -0.03 -4.39 -1.55
CA TYR A 95 0.16 -3.55 -0.37
C TYR A 95 0.96 -2.28 -0.71
N GLU A 96 2.05 -2.42 -1.42
CA GLU A 96 2.88 -1.28 -1.86
C GLU A 96 2.12 -0.32 -2.81
N GLY A 97 1.15 -0.82 -3.56
CA GLY A 97 0.23 0.01 -4.33
C GLY A 97 -0.85 0.66 -3.46
N ALA A 98 -1.21 0.02 -2.35
CA ALA A 98 -2.10 0.58 -1.36
C ALA A 98 -1.45 1.75 -0.60
N THR A 99 -0.18 1.64 -0.23
CA THR A 99 0.56 2.73 0.43
C THR A 99 0.63 4.00 -0.42
N ALA A 100 0.55 3.87 -1.75
CA ALA A 100 0.41 5.02 -2.64
C ALA A 100 -0.91 5.78 -2.43
N TRP A 101 -2.01 5.05 -2.21
CA TRP A 101 -3.31 5.64 -1.87
C TRP A 101 -3.33 6.23 -0.46
N GLU A 102 -2.68 5.58 0.48
CA GLU A 102 -2.52 6.09 1.85
C GLU A 102 -1.79 7.43 1.87
N ALA A 103 -0.69 7.53 1.14
CA ALA A 103 0.03 8.79 0.98
C ALA A 103 -0.83 9.88 0.31
N ALA A 104 -1.57 9.52 -0.75
CA ALA A 104 -2.46 10.44 -1.45
C ALA A 104 -3.58 10.96 -0.53
N ALA A 105 -4.11 10.10 0.35
CA ALA A 105 -5.15 10.44 1.31
C ALA A 105 -4.67 11.43 2.41
N GLN A 106 -3.37 11.60 2.59
CA GLN A 106 -2.82 12.57 3.56
C GLN A 106 -2.56 13.96 2.95
N GLY A 107 -2.49 14.06 1.61
CA GLY A 107 -2.31 15.32 0.91
C GLY A 107 -0.94 15.97 1.17
N SER A 108 0.03 15.70 0.35
CA SER A 108 1.36 16.32 0.40
C SER A 108 1.61 17.13 -0.87
N GLU A 109 2.19 18.33 -0.73
CA GLU A 109 2.64 19.10 -1.88
C GLU A 109 3.89 18.49 -2.56
N HIS A 110 4.60 17.61 -1.89
CA HIS A 110 5.74 16.89 -2.45
C HIS A 110 5.33 15.66 -3.26
N LEU A 111 4.17 15.05 -2.99
CA LEU A 111 3.68 13.87 -3.71
C LEU A 111 3.11 14.26 -5.08
N LYS A 112 3.89 14.09 -6.13
CA LYS A 112 3.56 14.51 -7.50
C LYS A 112 2.94 13.43 -8.36
N THR A 113 3.23 12.17 -8.07
CA THR A 113 2.72 11.03 -8.84
C THR A 113 2.57 9.82 -7.95
N ILE A 114 1.48 9.09 -8.15
CA ILE A 114 1.32 7.74 -7.62
C ILE A 114 1.18 6.73 -8.76
N VAL A 115 1.79 5.56 -8.56
CA VAL A 115 1.73 4.44 -9.51
C VAL A 115 1.24 3.20 -8.78
N PRO A 116 -0.07 3.14 -8.44
CA PRO A 116 -0.66 1.98 -7.79
C PRO A 116 -0.85 0.85 -8.80
N ILE A 117 -0.13 -0.25 -8.62
CA ILE A 117 -0.24 -1.47 -9.42
C ILE A 117 -1.06 -2.47 -8.61
N SER A 118 -2.27 -2.79 -9.06
CA SER A 118 -3.17 -3.69 -8.30
C SER A 118 -3.19 -3.32 -6.79
N GLY A 119 -3.23 -2.02 -6.51
CA GLY A 119 -3.19 -1.48 -5.15
C GLY A 119 -4.59 -1.48 -4.53
N THR A 120 -4.70 -1.96 -3.30
CA THR A 120 -5.96 -1.91 -2.57
C THR A 120 -6.33 -0.47 -2.26
N THR A 121 -7.48 -0.03 -2.71
CA THR A 121 -7.98 1.34 -2.53
C THR A 121 -8.70 1.52 -1.20
N ALA A 122 -9.39 0.46 -0.77
CA ALA A 122 -10.12 0.40 0.48
C ALA A 122 -10.17 -1.05 0.96
N LEU A 123 -9.92 -1.28 2.25
CA LEU A 123 -9.84 -2.64 2.80
C LEU A 123 -11.22 -3.30 2.93
N GLY A 124 -12.24 -2.53 3.30
CA GLY A 124 -13.60 -3.05 3.45
C GLY A 124 -14.13 -3.70 2.16
N PRO A 125 -14.21 -3.00 1.03
CA PRO A 125 -14.66 -3.58 -0.25
C PRO A 125 -13.76 -4.70 -0.78
N LEU A 126 -12.50 -4.79 -0.37
CA LEU A 126 -11.64 -5.92 -0.71
C LEU A 126 -12.09 -7.20 -0.02
N LEU A 127 -12.43 -7.11 1.26
CA LEU A 127 -12.68 -8.26 2.11
C LEU A 127 -14.17 -8.63 2.23
N TYR A 128 -15.05 -7.66 1.98
CA TYR A 128 -16.50 -7.84 2.06
C TYR A 128 -17.18 -7.39 0.78
N LYS A 129 -17.90 -8.28 0.13
CA LYS A 129 -18.64 -8.00 -1.10
C LYS A 129 -20.13 -8.09 -0.85
N ASN A 130 -20.82 -6.96 -1.00
CA ASN A 130 -22.26 -6.86 -0.72
C ASN A 130 -22.63 -7.36 0.68
N GLY A 131 -21.81 -7.08 1.68
CA GLY A 131 -22.01 -7.52 3.06
C GLY A 131 -21.62 -8.99 3.35
N SER A 132 -21.07 -9.70 2.37
CA SER A 132 -20.58 -11.06 2.56
C SER A 132 -19.07 -11.07 2.68
N ALA A 133 -18.56 -11.66 3.76
CA ALA A 133 -17.13 -11.86 3.95
C ALA A 133 -16.57 -12.84 2.90
N GLU A 134 -15.44 -12.50 2.31
CA GLU A 134 -14.68 -13.45 1.52
C GLU A 134 -13.90 -14.43 2.40
N ALA A 135 -13.54 -15.59 1.85
CA ALA A 135 -12.76 -16.59 2.59
C ALA A 135 -11.44 -16.05 3.13
N ARG A 136 -10.77 -15.16 2.41
CA ARG A 136 -9.51 -14.53 2.82
C ARG A 136 -9.67 -13.50 3.93
N SER A 137 -10.85 -12.88 4.09
CA SER A 137 -11.09 -11.92 5.18
C SER A 137 -10.88 -12.54 6.54
N GLN A 138 -11.12 -13.85 6.65
CA GLN A 138 -10.96 -14.60 7.89
C GLN A 138 -9.50 -14.74 8.35
N VAL A 139 -8.55 -14.61 7.43
CA VAL A 139 -7.14 -14.87 7.71
C VAL A 139 -6.22 -13.67 7.51
N MET A 140 -6.72 -12.58 6.94
CA MET A 140 -5.85 -11.45 6.55
C MET A 140 -5.16 -10.81 7.77
N HIS A 141 -5.90 -10.50 8.82
CA HIS A 141 -5.34 -9.90 10.03
C HIS A 141 -4.36 -10.84 10.72
N SER A 142 -4.76 -12.12 10.87
CA SER A 142 -3.88 -13.13 11.46
C SER A 142 -2.63 -13.36 10.65
N ASN A 143 -2.75 -13.29 9.32
CA ASN A 143 -1.64 -13.50 8.41
C ASN A 143 -0.64 -12.34 8.46
N TYR A 144 -1.13 -11.10 8.35
CA TYR A 144 -0.26 -9.93 8.43
C TYR A 144 0.31 -9.72 9.83
N GLY A 145 -0.52 -9.82 10.87
CA GLY A 145 -0.05 -9.74 12.26
C GLY A 145 0.99 -10.81 12.58
N GLY A 146 0.74 -12.08 12.19
CA GLY A 146 1.70 -13.16 12.36
C GLY A 146 3.01 -12.92 11.59
N SER A 147 2.95 -12.42 10.38
CA SER A 147 4.15 -12.11 9.59
C SER A 147 5.02 -11.03 10.23
N ILE A 148 4.40 -10.04 10.87
CA ILE A 148 5.13 -8.98 11.59
C ILE A 148 5.80 -9.52 12.85
N LEU A 149 5.09 -10.36 13.61
CA LEU A 149 5.66 -10.98 14.82
C LEU A 149 6.80 -11.95 14.52
N ASP A 150 6.72 -12.66 13.40
CA ASP A 150 7.80 -13.57 12.95
C ASP A 150 9.12 -12.84 12.62
N TYR A 151 9.04 -11.53 12.30
CA TYR A 151 10.21 -10.75 11.93
C TYR A 151 11.10 -10.37 13.12
N ASP A 152 10.51 -10.06 14.26
CA ASP A 152 11.26 -9.48 15.37
C ASP A 152 10.60 -9.74 16.74
N ASN A 153 10.68 -10.96 17.24
CA ASN A 153 10.54 -11.25 18.67
C ASN A 153 9.20 -11.49 19.31
N ASP A 154 8.20 -12.03 18.71
CA ASP A 154 6.94 -12.40 19.41
C ASP A 154 6.34 -11.25 20.28
N ASP A 155 6.78 -10.01 20.06
CA ASP A 155 6.35 -8.85 20.83
C ASP A 155 5.03 -8.31 20.27
N LEU A 156 3.98 -8.58 21.02
CA LEU A 156 2.63 -8.13 20.66
C LEU A 156 2.51 -6.59 20.62
N ASP A 157 3.42 -5.86 21.25
CA ASP A 157 3.46 -4.39 21.21
C ASP A 157 3.84 -3.88 19.80
N ASN A 158 4.34 -4.75 18.92
CA ASN A 158 4.56 -4.45 17.51
C ASN A 158 3.27 -4.39 16.67
N LEU A 159 2.12 -4.75 17.23
CA LEU A 159 0.81 -4.58 16.60
C LEU A 159 0.05 -3.44 17.28
N CYS A 160 -0.47 -2.49 16.48
CA CYS A 160 -1.34 -1.46 17.02
C CYS A 160 -2.64 -2.06 17.59
N GLY A 161 -3.28 -1.37 18.53
CA GLY A 161 -4.32 -1.96 19.36
C GLY A 161 -5.44 -2.69 18.63
N ASP A 162 -5.99 -2.10 17.57
CA ASP A 162 -7.06 -2.71 16.77
C ASP A 162 -6.57 -3.87 15.89
N VAL A 163 -5.34 -3.77 15.38
CA VAL A 163 -4.69 -4.88 14.66
C VAL A 163 -4.39 -6.03 15.64
N LEU A 164 -3.92 -5.71 16.84
CA LEU A 164 -3.69 -6.69 17.90
C LEU A 164 -5.00 -7.40 18.30
N GLU A 165 -6.07 -6.64 18.48
CA GLU A 165 -7.39 -7.24 18.75
C GLU A 165 -7.82 -8.20 17.64
N GLY A 166 -7.66 -7.80 16.36
CA GLY A 166 -7.95 -8.66 15.23
C GLY A 166 -7.08 -9.90 15.16
N PHE A 167 -5.80 -9.77 15.46
CA PHE A 167 -4.87 -10.89 15.53
C PHE A 167 -5.25 -11.89 16.65
N LEU A 168 -5.52 -11.41 17.86
CA LEU A 168 -5.87 -12.25 19.00
C LEU A 168 -7.26 -12.90 18.90
N ALA A 169 -8.24 -12.18 18.36
CA ALA A 169 -9.57 -12.71 18.13
C ALA A 169 -9.61 -13.76 17.01
N GLY A 170 -8.57 -13.79 16.19
CA GLY A 170 -8.49 -14.67 15.04
C GLY A 170 -9.60 -14.41 14.01
N PRO A 171 -9.89 -15.39 13.14
CA PRO A 171 -10.84 -15.20 12.06
C PRO A 171 -12.29 -14.96 12.51
N THR A 172 -12.61 -15.16 13.77
CA THR A 172 -14.00 -15.16 14.24
C THR A 172 -14.62 -13.77 14.36
N ARG A 173 -13.86 -12.76 14.73
CA ARG A 173 -14.41 -11.41 14.95
C ARG A 173 -14.47 -10.59 13.66
N TYR A 174 -13.37 -10.54 12.91
CA TYR A 174 -13.24 -9.75 11.69
C TYR A 174 -13.58 -10.54 10.43
N GLY A 175 -13.46 -11.87 10.47
CA GLY A 175 -13.73 -12.74 9.33
C GLY A 175 -15.18 -13.13 9.15
N LEU A 176 -16.01 -13.09 10.19
CA LEU A 176 -17.41 -13.50 10.10
C LEU A 176 -18.38 -12.33 9.84
N GLY A 177 -17.85 -11.09 9.67
CA GLY A 177 -18.70 -9.96 9.34
C GLY A 177 -19.72 -9.64 10.44
N GLU A 178 -19.37 -9.86 11.70
CA GLU A 178 -20.11 -9.24 12.79
C GLU A 178 -19.90 -7.72 12.63
N LEU A 179 -20.86 -7.09 12.00
CA LEU A 179 -20.98 -5.65 11.83
C LEU A 179 -21.24 -5.03 13.20
N ASP A 180 -20.20 -4.93 13.99
CA ASP A 180 -20.14 -4.08 15.17
C ASP A 180 -19.93 -2.63 14.67
N PRO A 181 -20.52 -1.60 15.26
CA PRO A 181 -20.19 -0.21 15.00
C PRO A 181 -18.69 0.11 15.04
N TYR A 182 -17.91 -0.65 15.80
CA TYR A 182 -16.47 -0.61 15.84
C TYR A 182 -15.81 -1.07 14.52
N MET A 183 -16.40 -2.04 13.84
CA MET A 183 -15.90 -2.54 12.55
C MET A 183 -16.12 -1.57 11.40
N ASP A 184 -17.20 -0.80 11.44
CA ASP A 184 -17.47 0.22 10.44
C ASP A 184 -16.37 1.28 10.48
N ASN A 185 -16.01 1.78 11.65
CA ASN A 185 -14.88 2.71 11.83
C ASN A 185 -13.56 2.13 11.37
N TYR A 186 -13.28 0.86 11.68
CA TYR A 186 -12.07 0.18 11.28
C TYR A 186 -11.87 0.17 9.76
N TYR A 187 -12.92 -0.13 9.00
CA TYR A 187 -12.85 -0.16 7.55
C TYR A 187 -12.94 1.23 6.92
N ASP A 188 -13.64 2.18 7.54
CA ASP A 188 -13.72 3.57 7.11
C ASP A 188 -12.35 4.26 7.20
N GLU A 189 -11.60 4.00 8.26
CA GLU A 189 -10.22 4.48 8.39
C GLU A 189 -9.32 3.96 7.27
N ARG A 190 -9.57 2.75 6.82
CA ARG A 190 -8.81 2.02 5.78
C ARG A 190 -9.39 2.17 4.37
N SER A 191 -10.23 3.20 4.17
CA SER A 191 -10.71 3.64 2.86
C SER A 191 -9.96 4.91 2.45
N HIS A 192 -8.99 4.77 1.58
CA HIS A 192 -8.07 5.87 1.24
C HIS A 192 -8.46 6.57 -0.06
N ILE A 193 -9.13 5.89 -0.97
CA ILE A 193 -9.39 6.41 -2.31
C ILE A 193 -10.35 7.59 -2.32
N ASP A 194 -11.36 7.58 -1.47
CA ASP A 194 -12.33 8.68 -1.31
C ASP A 194 -11.71 9.88 -0.59
N LYS A 195 -10.87 9.63 0.42
CA LYS A 195 -10.11 10.68 1.11
C LYS A 195 -9.12 11.35 0.15
N ALA A 196 -8.44 10.58 -0.67
CA ALA A 196 -7.47 11.08 -1.64
C ALA A 196 -8.13 11.97 -2.71
N LEU A 197 -9.37 11.70 -3.11
CA LEU A 197 -10.10 12.49 -4.12
C LEU A 197 -10.23 13.98 -3.77
N GLY A 198 -10.13 14.35 -2.51
CA GLY A 198 -10.22 15.76 -2.08
C GLY A 198 -8.89 16.39 -1.67
N LEU A 199 -7.86 15.58 -1.44
CA LEU A 199 -6.61 16.02 -0.82
C LEU A 199 -5.40 15.88 -1.74
N TYR A 200 -5.41 14.92 -2.64
CA TYR A 200 -4.32 14.68 -3.57
C TYR A 200 -4.36 15.67 -4.74
N ASN A 201 -3.19 16.15 -5.17
CA ASN A 201 -3.07 17.11 -6.27
C ASN A 201 -2.08 16.66 -7.35
N GLY A 202 -1.65 15.41 -7.31
CA GLY A 202 -0.69 14.86 -8.28
C GLY A 202 -1.36 14.06 -9.40
N SER A 203 -0.53 13.48 -10.26
CA SER A 203 -0.97 12.58 -11.33
C SER A 203 -1.04 11.12 -10.88
N ILE A 204 -1.83 10.33 -11.57
CA ILE A 204 -2.04 8.91 -11.28
C ILE A 204 -1.71 8.08 -12.53
N TYR A 205 -0.77 7.15 -12.40
CA TYR A 205 -0.59 6.10 -13.40
C TYR A 205 -1.12 4.78 -12.86
N TRP A 206 -2.36 4.47 -13.17
CA TRP A 206 -3.09 3.35 -12.59
C TRP A 206 -2.88 2.06 -13.37
N VAL A 207 -2.36 1.02 -12.73
CA VAL A 207 -2.11 -0.28 -13.36
C VAL A 207 -2.98 -1.35 -12.72
N GLN A 208 -3.82 -2.03 -13.52
CA GLN A 208 -4.74 -3.04 -13.01
C GLN A 208 -4.90 -4.22 -13.95
N GLY A 209 -4.68 -5.43 -13.43
CA GLY A 209 -5.04 -6.66 -14.11
C GLY A 209 -6.52 -6.97 -13.97
N LEU A 210 -7.20 -7.24 -15.09
CA LEU A 210 -8.62 -7.60 -15.06
C LEU A 210 -8.88 -9.03 -14.58
N GLN A 211 -7.85 -9.87 -14.52
CA GLN A 211 -7.90 -11.23 -13.98
C GLN A 211 -7.28 -11.33 -12.59
N ASP A 212 -7.03 -10.18 -11.96
CA ASP A 212 -6.49 -10.12 -10.62
C ASP A 212 -7.55 -10.60 -9.61
N TRP A 213 -7.31 -11.78 -9.05
CA TRP A 213 -8.18 -12.40 -8.04
C TRP A 213 -7.79 -11.99 -6.62
N ASN A 214 -6.62 -11.38 -6.44
CA ASN A 214 -6.13 -10.96 -5.13
C ASN A 214 -6.59 -9.53 -4.81
N VAL A 215 -6.35 -8.58 -5.70
CA VAL A 215 -6.89 -7.22 -5.59
C VAL A 215 -7.84 -7.00 -6.77
N ASP A 216 -9.10 -7.27 -6.56
CA ASP A 216 -10.10 -7.32 -7.61
C ASP A 216 -10.25 -5.99 -8.36
N PRO A 217 -10.37 -6.02 -9.69
CA PRO A 217 -10.55 -4.84 -10.50
C PRO A 217 -11.86 -4.07 -10.19
N HIS A 218 -12.82 -4.67 -9.52
CA HIS A 218 -14.04 -3.98 -9.10
C HIS A 218 -13.76 -2.82 -8.12
N GLN A 219 -12.66 -2.86 -7.38
CA GLN A 219 -12.23 -1.74 -6.54
C GLN A 219 -11.88 -0.49 -7.35
N VAL A 220 -11.59 -0.66 -8.63
CA VAL A 220 -11.24 0.43 -9.55
C VAL A 220 -12.44 0.84 -10.40
N PHE A 221 -13.17 -0.14 -10.93
CA PHE A 221 -14.16 0.07 -11.99
C PHE A 221 -15.62 -0.11 -11.57
N GLY A 222 -15.95 -0.14 -10.31
CA GLY A 222 -17.35 -0.10 -9.91
C GLY A 222 -17.79 -1.17 -8.94
N GLY A 223 -16.94 -1.49 -7.97
CA GLY A 223 -17.31 -2.30 -6.80
C GLY A 223 -18.33 -1.56 -5.90
N PRO A 224 -18.83 -2.23 -4.86
CA PRO A 224 -19.65 -1.56 -3.87
C PRO A 224 -18.93 -0.33 -3.27
N PRO A 225 -19.56 0.80 -3.17
CA PRO A 225 -20.95 1.15 -3.47
C PRO A 225 -21.29 1.42 -4.93
N GLY A 226 -20.54 0.92 -5.90
CA GLY A 226 -20.82 1.06 -7.33
C GLY A 226 -20.10 2.22 -8.00
N ILE A 227 -19.11 2.83 -7.35
CA ILE A 227 -18.35 3.95 -7.89
C ILE A 227 -17.25 3.41 -8.81
N ASN A 228 -17.22 3.92 -10.04
CA ASN A 228 -16.06 3.77 -10.90
C ASN A 228 -15.03 4.84 -10.53
N TRP A 229 -14.08 4.50 -9.68
CA TRP A 229 -13.08 5.43 -9.17
C TRP A 229 -12.15 5.95 -10.27
N TYR A 230 -11.81 5.12 -11.23
CA TYR A 230 -11.00 5.55 -12.37
C TYR A 230 -11.66 6.71 -13.12
N GLN A 231 -12.97 6.59 -13.39
CA GLN A 231 -13.74 7.63 -14.04
C GLN A 231 -13.97 8.84 -13.13
N ALA A 232 -14.23 8.61 -11.84
CA ALA A 232 -14.46 9.68 -10.88
C ALA A 232 -13.25 10.63 -10.77
N TYR A 233 -12.03 10.11 -10.72
CA TYR A 233 -10.83 10.93 -10.73
C TYR A 233 -10.66 11.73 -12.02
N ILE A 234 -10.99 11.16 -13.17
CA ILE A 234 -10.98 11.88 -14.46
C ILE A 234 -12.02 13.00 -14.45
N ASP A 235 -13.24 12.73 -13.98
CA ASP A 235 -14.34 13.70 -13.95
C ASP A 235 -14.04 14.88 -13.01
N GLU A 236 -13.28 14.66 -11.94
CA GLU A 236 -12.79 15.70 -11.04
C GLU A 236 -11.54 16.44 -11.57
N GLY A 237 -11.05 16.06 -12.74
CA GLY A 237 -9.99 16.78 -13.43
C GLY A 237 -8.56 16.35 -13.09
N TYR A 238 -8.39 15.20 -12.46
CA TYR A 238 -7.05 14.64 -12.23
C TYR A 238 -6.40 14.20 -13.54
N GLU A 239 -5.08 14.31 -13.61
CA GLU A 239 -4.28 13.70 -14.66
C GLU A 239 -4.15 12.19 -14.39
N VAL A 240 -5.01 11.40 -15.05
CA VAL A 240 -5.03 9.94 -14.89
C VAL A 240 -4.64 9.27 -16.19
N ALA A 241 -3.60 8.44 -16.14
CA ALA A 241 -3.29 7.48 -17.18
C ALA A 241 -3.44 6.06 -16.63
N GLY A 242 -3.75 5.08 -17.46
CA GLY A 242 -3.96 3.71 -17.02
C GLY A 242 -3.37 2.68 -17.94
N MET A 243 -2.91 1.59 -17.35
CA MET A 243 -2.53 0.38 -18.02
C MET A 243 -3.39 -0.77 -17.49
N ILE A 244 -4.35 -1.19 -18.29
CA ILE A 244 -5.39 -2.12 -17.89
C ILE A 244 -5.44 -3.25 -18.91
N GLY A 245 -5.40 -4.50 -18.45
CA GLY A 245 -5.39 -5.62 -19.38
C GLY A 245 -5.60 -6.98 -18.71
N GLN A 246 -5.44 -8.03 -19.52
CA GLN A 246 -5.76 -9.40 -19.13
C GLN A 246 -4.57 -10.10 -18.47
N TRP A 247 -4.26 -9.71 -17.25
CA TRP A 247 -3.28 -10.38 -16.39
C TRP A 247 -3.79 -10.49 -14.96
N GLU A 248 -3.14 -11.35 -14.21
CA GLU A 248 -3.38 -11.58 -12.79
C GLU A 248 -2.64 -10.58 -11.91
N HIS A 249 -2.40 -10.92 -10.65
CA HIS A 249 -1.71 -10.10 -9.64
C HIS A 249 -0.20 -9.99 -9.90
N ASN A 250 0.20 -9.41 -11.04
CA ASN A 250 1.59 -9.34 -11.49
C ASN A 250 2.05 -7.91 -11.77
N TYR A 251 3.36 -7.68 -11.67
CA TYR A 251 3.95 -6.47 -12.22
C TYR A 251 3.88 -6.46 -13.76
N PRO A 252 3.77 -5.29 -14.39
CA PRO A 252 3.67 -5.20 -15.85
C PRO A 252 4.82 -5.83 -16.64
N ASP A 253 6.01 -5.89 -16.06
CA ASP A 253 7.21 -6.49 -16.65
C ASP A 253 7.26 -8.03 -16.55
N GLN A 254 6.33 -8.63 -15.80
CA GLN A 254 6.29 -10.07 -15.55
C GLN A 254 5.26 -10.82 -16.39
N TRP A 255 4.69 -10.21 -17.42
CA TRP A 255 3.49 -10.67 -18.11
C TRP A 255 3.65 -11.83 -19.04
N SER A 256 4.73 -12.32 -19.31
CA SER A 256 4.81 -13.34 -20.34
C SER A 256 5.90 -14.34 -20.06
N LYS A 257 5.62 -15.25 -19.23
CA LYS A 257 6.41 -16.48 -19.31
C LYS A 257 5.51 -17.68 -19.17
#